data_7d9c2af9ee9a0077e7029883e8797a4b
#
_entry.id   7d9c2af9ee9a0077e7029883e8797a4b
#
_cell.length_a   1.000
_cell.length_b   1.000
_cell.length_c   1.000
_cell.angle_alpha   90.00
_cell.angle_beta   90.00
_cell.angle_gamma   90.00
#
_symmetry.space_group_name_H-M   'P 1'
#
loop_
_entity.id
_entity.type
_entity.pdbx_description
1 polymer ?
#
loop_
_entity_poly.entity_id
_entity_poly.type
_entity_poly.pdbx_seq_one_letter_code
_entity_poly.pdbx_strand_id
1 'polypeptide(L)'
;WGAGWCWDDDDNPLLLPLKYDNKDTFADVFISRLRQRGIYVSGSQGTKALPSGAKEVSSVSRPLRSVMRPMLKNSNNHCAESVFYAMVHHAYGNGATARQGQTMVRKLMTKAGVSNAASYDIVDGSGLSLYDYVSPHAEVMMLRHAWQNKDVYDFFRHLLPVAGSDGTLRRRMRGTRAAGNVHAKTGTVTGVRSLCGYLTASNGHHIAFSIINQGVNGDDGTAAQARNMQDRICELLASNPQ
;
A
#
# COMPACT_ATOMS: atom_id res chain seq x y z
N TRP A 1 -16.61 -13.10 -5.81
CA TRP A 1 -17.45 -12.20 -6.63
C TRP A 1 -17.34 -10.81 -6.03
N GLY A 2 -16.49 -9.95 -6.55
CA GLY A 2 -16.35 -8.56 -6.12
C GLY A 2 -16.74 -7.64 -7.26
N ALA A 3 -17.78 -6.84 -7.13
CA ALA A 3 -17.97 -5.67 -7.95
C ALA A 3 -16.93 -4.64 -7.50
N GLY A 4 -15.99 -4.32 -8.35
CA GLY A 4 -15.06 -3.23 -8.12
C GLY A 4 -15.76 -1.90 -8.46
N TRP A 5 -15.77 -0.98 -7.51
CA TRP A 5 -16.14 0.41 -7.78
C TRP A 5 -14.89 1.17 -8.21
N CYS A 6 -14.93 1.81 -9.35
CA CYS A 6 -14.00 2.88 -9.70
C CYS A 6 -14.79 4.17 -9.93
N TRP A 7 -14.12 5.29 -9.80
CA TRP A 7 -14.68 6.63 -9.95
C TRP A 7 -14.11 7.23 -11.24
N ASP A 8 -14.93 7.93 -12.00
CA ASP A 8 -14.43 8.75 -13.11
C ASP A 8 -13.83 10.07 -12.61
N ASP A 9 -13.32 10.90 -13.53
CA ASP A 9 -12.71 12.18 -13.19
C ASP A 9 -13.71 13.21 -12.59
N ASP A 10 -15.02 12.91 -12.68
CA ASP A 10 -16.12 13.74 -12.15
C ASP A 10 -16.73 13.15 -10.86
N ASP A 11 -16.02 12.23 -10.19
CA ASP A 11 -16.47 11.55 -8.96
C ASP A 11 -17.79 10.73 -9.10
N ASN A 12 -18.12 10.26 -10.29
CA ASN A 12 -19.24 9.35 -10.48
C ASN A 12 -18.80 7.89 -10.36
N PRO A 13 -19.58 7.03 -9.68
CA PRO A 13 -19.26 5.61 -9.59
C PRO A 13 -19.43 4.93 -10.95
N LEU A 14 -18.34 4.36 -11.46
CA LEU A 14 -18.37 3.52 -12.63
C LEU A 14 -18.52 2.05 -12.22
N LEU A 15 -19.63 1.44 -12.58
CA LEU A 15 -19.83 0.01 -12.43
C LEU A 15 -19.19 -0.67 -13.63
N LEU A 16 -17.97 -1.15 -13.49
CA LEU A 16 -17.32 -1.95 -14.51
C LEU A 16 -17.52 -3.43 -14.18
N PRO A 17 -18.13 -4.22 -15.09
CA PRO A 17 -18.13 -5.67 -14.94
C PRO A 17 -16.67 -6.16 -14.97
N LEU A 18 -16.18 -6.69 -13.85
CA LEU A 18 -14.86 -7.30 -13.79
C LEU A 18 -14.93 -8.62 -14.58
N LYS A 19 -14.19 -8.69 -15.66
CA LYS A 19 -13.88 -9.95 -16.33
C LYS A 19 -12.81 -10.70 -15.55
N TYR A 20 -12.82 -12.03 -15.62
CA TYR A 20 -11.83 -12.88 -14.95
C TYR A 20 -10.39 -12.62 -15.41
N ASP A 21 -10.18 -12.06 -16.60
CA ASP A 21 -8.87 -11.72 -17.13
C ASP A 21 -8.70 -10.18 -17.20
N ASN A 22 -7.69 -9.68 -16.49
CA ASN A 22 -7.35 -8.25 -16.49
C ASN A 22 -6.96 -7.74 -17.87
N LYS A 23 -6.42 -8.59 -18.75
CA LYS A 23 -6.06 -8.24 -20.13
C LYS A 23 -7.30 -7.97 -20.96
N ASP A 24 -8.32 -8.82 -20.82
CA ASP A 24 -9.60 -8.64 -21.51
C ASP A 24 -10.30 -7.37 -21.05
N THR A 25 -10.30 -7.11 -19.74
CA THR A 25 -10.86 -5.87 -19.19
C THR A 25 -10.12 -4.64 -19.72
N PHE A 26 -8.78 -4.67 -19.76
CA PHE A 26 -7.98 -3.59 -20.33
C PHE A 26 -8.31 -3.37 -21.81
N ALA A 27 -8.37 -4.46 -22.60
CA ALA A 27 -8.65 -4.38 -24.03
C ALA A 27 -10.07 -3.84 -24.31
N ASP A 28 -11.07 -4.25 -23.55
CA ASP A 28 -12.45 -3.74 -23.66
C ASP A 28 -12.52 -2.24 -23.36
N VAL A 29 -11.89 -1.80 -22.27
CA VAL A 29 -11.85 -0.37 -21.91
C VAL A 29 -11.10 0.44 -22.97
N PHE A 30 -9.97 -0.07 -23.45
CA PHE A 30 -9.20 0.59 -24.49
C PHE A 30 -9.98 0.73 -25.80
N ILE A 31 -10.62 -0.36 -26.28
CA ILE A 31 -11.48 -0.34 -27.46
C ILE A 31 -12.66 0.63 -27.29
N SER A 32 -13.28 0.61 -26.12
CA SER A 32 -14.37 1.57 -25.80
C SER A 32 -13.91 3.03 -25.90
N ARG A 33 -12.74 3.34 -25.37
CA ARG A 33 -12.14 4.70 -25.45
C ARG A 33 -11.79 5.10 -26.89
N LEU A 34 -11.31 4.17 -27.71
CA LEU A 34 -11.05 4.42 -29.14
C LEU A 34 -12.36 4.74 -29.87
N ARG A 35 -13.43 3.96 -29.64
CA ARG A 35 -14.75 4.20 -30.24
C ARG A 35 -15.35 5.53 -29.84
N GLN A 36 -15.23 5.94 -28.57
CA GLN A 36 -15.66 7.26 -28.09
C GLN A 36 -14.93 8.41 -28.83
N ARG A 37 -13.75 8.15 -29.36
CA ARG A 37 -12.97 9.13 -30.16
C ARG A 37 -13.14 8.96 -31.66
N GLY A 38 -14.16 8.22 -32.11
CA GLY A 38 -14.46 8.00 -33.52
C GLY A 38 -13.54 7.02 -34.22
N ILE A 39 -12.70 6.30 -33.49
CA ILE A 39 -11.80 5.28 -34.07
C ILE A 39 -12.55 3.95 -34.11
N TYR A 40 -12.83 3.47 -35.31
CA TYR A 40 -13.48 2.18 -35.51
C TYR A 40 -12.49 1.02 -35.30
N VAL A 41 -12.83 0.09 -34.43
CA VAL A 41 -12.07 -1.14 -34.18
C VAL A 41 -12.92 -2.31 -34.64
N SER A 42 -12.46 -3.01 -35.69
CA SER A 42 -13.07 -4.24 -36.23
C SER A 42 -12.34 -5.47 -35.69
N GLY A 43 -13.03 -6.60 -35.67
CA GLY A 43 -12.48 -7.88 -35.25
C GLY A 43 -12.65 -8.19 -33.75
N SER A 44 -12.09 -9.31 -33.35
CA SER A 44 -12.10 -9.80 -31.98
C SER A 44 -10.76 -9.52 -31.29
N GLN A 45 -10.81 -9.29 -29.99
CA GLN A 45 -9.61 -9.21 -29.16
C GLN A 45 -9.06 -10.62 -28.86
N GLY A 46 -7.75 -10.70 -28.68
CA GLY A 46 -7.09 -11.95 -28.35
C GLY A 46 -5.64 -11.72 -27.90
N THR A 47 -5.04 -12.76 -27.35
CA THR A 47 -3.64 -12.76 -26.96
C THR A 47 -2.79 -13.44 -28.02
N LYS A 48 -1.76 -12.77 -28.50
CA LYS A 48 -0.82 -13.29 -29.49
C LYS A 48 0.59 -12.86 -29.13
N ALA A 49 1.56 -13.69 -29.51
CA ALA A 49 2.98 -13.27 -29.40
C ALA A 49 3.24 -12.01 -30.25
N LEU A 50 4.06 -11.12 -29.74
CA LEU A 50 4.43 -9.90 -30.46
C LEU A 50 5.17 -10.29 -31.76
N PRO A 51 4.73 -9.82 -32.95
CA PRO A 51 5.41 -10.13 -34.21
C PRO A 51 6.85 -9.60 -34.21
N SER A 52 7.75 -10.32 -34.88
CA SER A 52 9.09 -9.80 -35.17
C SER A 52 8.96 -8.51 -36.00
N GLY A 53 9.64 -7.45 -35.59
CA GLY A 53 9.56 -6.15 -36.25
C GLY A 53 8.41 -5.23 -35.78
N ALA A 54 7.62 -5.65 -34.79
CA ALA A 54 6.68 -4.73 -34.15
C ALA A 54 7.41 -3.52 -33.58
N LYS A 55 6.84 -2.33 -33.80
CA LYS A 55 7.40 -1.05 -33.30
C LYS A 55 6.52 -0.54 -32.17
N GLU A 56 7.17 0.01 -31.14
CA GLU A 56 6.45 0.74 -30.10
C GLU A 56 5.86 2.01 -30.71
N VAL A 57 4.55 2.18 -30.57
CA VAL A 57 3.83 3.36 -31.07
C VAL A 57 3.73 4.43 -29.98
N SER A 58 3.57 3.99 -28.74
CA SER A 58 3.45 4.88 -27.60
C SER A 58 3.76 4.12 -26.31
N SER A 59 4.36 4.81 -25.34
CA SER A 59 4.52 4.31 -23.98
C SER A 59 4.13 5.37 -22.97
N VAL A 60 3.70 4.93 -21.80
CA VAL A 60 3.40 5.78 -20.67
C VAL A 60 4.24 5.33 -19.48
N SER A 61 5.09 6.21 -18.99
CA SER A 61 5.85 5.99 -17.76
C SER A 61 5.33 6.89 -16.65
N ARG A 62 5.38 6.39 -15.43
CA ARG A 62 5.04 7.17 -14.23
C ARG A 62 6.17 7.05 -13.21
N PRO A 63 6.61 8.16 -12.60
CA PRO A 63 7.59 8.11 -11.52
C PRO A 63 7.05 7.23 -10.38
N LEU A 64 7.90 6.41 -9.77
CA LEU A 64 7.53 5.53 -8.65
C LEU A 64 6.80 6.30 -7.53
N ARG A 65 7.26 7.52 -7.25
CA ARG A 65 6.64 8.41 -6.25
C ARG A 65 5.16 8.68 -6.52
N SER A 66 4.76 8.84 -7.79
CA SER A 66 3.37 9.11 -8.16
C SER A 66 2.45 7.91 -7.92
N VAL A 67 3.00 6.69 -7.94
CA VAL A 67 2.28 5.45 -7.63
C VAL A 67 2.27 5.18 -6.11
N MET A 68 3.43 5.40 -5.45
CA MET A 68 3.54 5.18 -4.00
C MET A 68 2.75 6.21 -3.17
N ARG A 69 2.54 7.42 -3.68
CA ARG A 69 1.79 8.44 -2.94
C ARG A 69 0.33 8.02 -2.64
N PRO A 70 -0.52 7.67 -3.61
CA PRO A 70 -1.85 7.16 -3.32
C PRO A 70 -1.82 5.82 -2.57
N MET A 71 -0.83 4.95 -2.80
CA MET A 71 -0.63 3.73 -2.04
C MET A 71 -0.53 4.00 -0.54
N LEU A 72 0.30 4.94 -0.14
CA LEU A 72 0.58 5.21 1.27
C LEU A 72 -0.42 6.21 1.87
N LYS A 73 -0.69 7.36 1.23
CA LYS A 73 -1.59 8.40 1.74
C LYS A 73 -3.03 7.95 1.82
N ASN A 74 -3.54 7.29 0.78
CA ASN A 74 -4.94 6.90 0.65
C ASN A 74 -5.18 5.41 0.88
N SER A 75 -4.11 4.65 1.16
CA SER A 75 -4.19 3.19 1.31
C SER A 75 -4.75 2.49 0.05
N ASN A 76 -4.28 2.91 -1.13
CA ASN A 76 -4.74 2.34 -2.40
C ASN A 76 -4.09 0.98 -2.64
N ASN A 77 -4.90 -0.08 -2.52
CA ASN A 77 -4.45 -1.47 -2.64
C ASN A 77 -4.00 -1.82 -4.05
N HIS A 78 -4.64 -1.27 -5.08
CA HIS A 78 -4.24 -1.51 -6.46
C HIS A 78 -2.82 -0.95 -6.74
N CYS A 79 -2.50 0.22 -6.19
CA CYS A 79 -1.14 0.75 -6.27
C CYS A 79 -0.14 -0.13 -5.52
N ALA A 80 -0.52 -0.72 -4.38
CA ALA A 80 0.34 -1.61 -3.61
C ALA A 80 0.66 -2.89 -4.38
N GLU A 81 -0.35 -3.54 -4.97
CA GLU A 81 -0.16 -4.68 -5.86
C GLU A 81 0.71 -4.33 -7.07
N SER A 82 0.47 -3.16 -7.68
CA SER A 82 1.25 -2.69 -8.83
C SER A 82 2.73 -2.52 -8.49
N VAL A 83 3.04 -1.95 -7.31
CA VAL A 83 4.44 -1.81 -6.84
C VAL A 83 5.04 -3.18 -6.54
N PHE A 84 4.30 -4.07 -5.89
CA PHE A 84 4.75 -5.42 -5.59
C PHE A 84 5.13 -6.19 -6.87
N TYR A 85 4.25 -6.22 -7.86
CA TYR A 85 4.52 -6.90 -9.13
C TYR A 85 5.57 -6.19 -9.99
N ALA A 86 5.65 -4.85 -9.95
CA ALA A 86 6.71 -4.11 -10.63
C ALA A 86 8.09 -4.44 -10.07
N MET A 87 8.22 -4.56 -8.74
CA MET A 87 9.45 -4.99 -8.06
C MET A 87 9.87 -6.39 -8.54
N VAL A 88 8.92 -7.34 -8.60
CA VAL A 88 9.18 -8.72 -9.02
C VAL A 88 9.56 -8.76 -10.51
N HIS A 89 8.83 -8.03 -11.35
CA HIS A 89 9.12 -7.95 -12.78
C HIS A 89 10.51 -7.34 -13.06
N HIS A 90 10.89 -6.31 -12.30
CA HIS A 90 12.22 -5.72 -12.41
C HIS A 90 13.34 -6.73 -12.12
N ALA A 91 13.12 -7.62 -11.16
CA ALA A 91 14.11 -8.61 -10.75
C ALA A 91 14.16 -9.87 -11.64
N TYR A 92 13.02 -10.31 -12.17
CA TYR A 92 12.86 -11.61 -12.83
C TYR A 92 12.34 -11.52 -14.28
N GLY A 93 11.94 -10.34 -14.75
CA GLY A 93 11.41 -10.16 -16.09
C GLY A 93 10.00 -10.72 -16.30
N ASN A 94 9.68 -11.04 -17.56
CA ASN A 94 8.39 -11.62 -17.93
C ASN A 94 8.18 -12.98 -17.27
N GLY A 95 6.95 -13.24 -16.81
CA GLY A 95 6.61 -14.47 -16.09
C GLY A 95 6.90 -14.40 -14.58
N ALA A 96 7.20 -13.21 -14.06
CA ALA A 96 7.34 -12.96 -12.62
C ALA A 96 6.10 -13.42 -11.84
N THR A 97 6.32 -14.09 -10.70
CA THR A 97 5.28 -14.69 -9.87
C THR A 97 5.20 -14.05 -8.50
N ALA A 98 4.02 -14.07 -7.87
CA ALA A 98 3.83 -13.60 -6.49
C ALA A 98 4.79 -14.31 -5.51
N ARG A 99 5.05 -15.61 -5.70
CA ARG A 99 5.99 -16.38 -4.87
C ARG A 99 7.42 -15.81 -4.89
N GLN A 100 7.86 -15.30 -6.03
CA GLN A 100 9.16 -14.61 -6.10
C GLN A 100 9.13 -13.29 -5.33
N GLY A 101 8.02 -12.54 -5.38
CA GLY A 101 7.82 -11.34 -4.58
C GLY A 101 7.85 -11.62 -3.08
N GLN A 102 7.15 -12.64 -2.63
CA GLN A 102 7.21 -13.11 -1.23
C GLN A 102 8.63 -13.42 -0.79
N THR A 103 9.38 -14.11 -1.65
CA THR A 103 10.80 -14.43 -1.38
C THR A 103 11.66 -13.17 -1.29
N MET A 104 11.42 -12.18 -2.14
CA MET A 104 12.13 -10.89 -2.09
C MET A 104 11.83 -10.14 -0.78
N VAL A 105 10.57 -10.09 -0.36
CA VAL A 105 10.18 -9.43 0.90
C VAL A 105 10.81 -10.15 2.09
N ARG A 106 10.77 -11.50 2.16
CA ARG A 106 11.42 -12.27 3.23
C ARG A 106 12.94 -12.05 3.27
N LYS A 107 13.61 -11.95 2.12
CA LYS A 107 15.04 -11.61 2.05
C LYS A 107 15.31 -10.21 2.63
N LEU A 108 14.44 -9.24 2.33
CA LEU A 108 14.55 -7.90 2.89
C LEU A 108 14.32 -7.93 4.40
N MET A 109 13.32 -8.68 4.89
CA MET A 109 13.08 -8.86 6.33
C MET A 109 14.31 -9.44 7.04
N THR A 110 14.95 -10.47 6.46
CA THR A 110 16.21 -11.05 6.97
C THR A 110 17.30 -9.98 7.02
N LYS A 111 17.46 -9.19 5.95
CA LYS A 111 18.45 -8.11 5.90
C LYS A 111 18.16 -7.01 6.94
N ALA A 112 16.90 -6.76 7.24
CA ALA A 112 16.45 -5.84 8.28
C ALA A 112 16.68 -6.38 9.71
N GLY A 113 17.10 -7.62 9.86
CA GLY A 113 17.35 -8.26 11.15
C GLY A 113 16.13 -8.90 11.78
N VAL A 114 15.06 -9.16 11.00
CA VAL A 114 13.90 -9.93 11.47
C VAL A 114 14.31 -11.37 11.67
N SER A 115 14.27 -11.83 12.92
CA SER A 115 14.49 -13.24 13.24
C SER A 115 13.37 -14.09 12.66
N ASN A 116 13.71 -15.29 12.17
CA ASN A 116 12.74 -16.23 11.58
C ASN A 116 11.89 -15.62 10.44
N ALA A 117 12.48 -14.79 9.58
CA ALA A 117 11.77 -14.18 8.45
C ALA A 117 11.05 -15.21 7.55
N ALA A 118 11.49 -16.47 7.55
CA ALA A 118 10.86 -17.58 6.82
C ALA A 118 9.49 -17.99 7.40
N SER A 119 9.22 -17.71 8.67
CA SER A 119 7.93 -18.03 9.33
C SER A 119 6.82 -16.98 9.08
N TYR A 120 7.15 -15.88 8.43
CA TYR A 120 6.18 -14.87 8.06
C TYR A 120 5.60 -15.16 6.68
N ASP A 121 4.29 -15.08 6.57
CA ASP A 121 3.59 -15.19 5.30
C ASP A 121 3.24 -13.80 4.78
N ILE A 122 3.81 -13.47 3.62
CA ILE A 122 3.53 -12.24 2.87
C ILE A 122 2.96 -12.68 1.53
N VAL A 123 1.68 -12.72 1.41
CA VAL A 123 0.98 -13.35 0.28
C VAL A 123 0.76 -12.37 -0.86
N ASP A 124 0.45 -11.11 -0.54
CA ASP A 124 0.18 -10.06 -1.50
C ASP A 124 0.93 -8.75 -1.18
N GLY A 125 0.79 -7.76 -2.05
CA GLY A 125 1.40 -6.44 -1.85
C GLY A 125 0.52 -5.49 -1.06
N SER A 126 -0.76 -5.75 -0.97
CA SER A 126 -1.77 -4.86 -0.35
C SER A 126 -1.99 -5.12 1.13
N GLY A 127 -1.68 -6.34 1.61
CA GLY A 127 -1.96 -6.77 2.97
C GLY A 127 -3.44 -7.07 3.22
N LEU A 128 -4.22 -7.36 2.16
CA LEU A 128 -5.63 -7.74 2.28
C LEU A 128 -5.84 -9.23 2.45
N SER A 129 -4.84 -10.04 2.11
CA SER A 129 -4.94 -11.47 2.26
C SER A 129 -5.11 -11.87 3.73
N LEU A 130 -6.05 -12.74 4.01
CA LEU A 130 -6.23 -13.34 5.34
C LEU A 130 -5.07 -14.28 5.73
N TYR A 131 -4.20 -14.58 4.78
CA TYR A 131 -3.02 -15.42 4.98
C TYR A 131 -1.73 -14.61 5.16
N ASP A 132 -1.83 -13.27 5.21
CA ASP A 132 -0.69 -12.44 5.57
C ASP A 132 -0.44 -12.52 7.09
N TYR A 133 0.76 -12.93 7.46
CA TYR A 133 1.20 -13.02 8.86
C TYR A 133 2.41 -12.14 9.08
N VAL A 134 2.24 -11.14 9.93
CA VAL A 134 3.29 -10.21 10.33
C VAL A 134 3.18 -9.92 11.83
N SER A 135 4.30 -9.61 12.48
CA SER A 135 4.30 -9.16 13.88
C SER A 135 4.66 -7.68 13.99
N PRO A 136 4.23 -6.98 15.06
CA PRO A 136 4.69 -5.62 15.34
C PRO A 136 6.21 -5.51 15.38
N HIS A 137 6.90 -6.53 15.91
CA HIS A 137 8.37 -6.55 15.93
C HIS A 137 8.95 -6.54 14.51
N ALA A 138 8.42 -7.37 13.60
CA ALA A 138 8.90 -7.42 12.22
C ALA A 138 8.70 -6.06 11.53
N GLU A 139 7.55 -5.42 11.71
CA GLU A 139 7.28 -4.07 11.15
C GLU A 139 8.25 -3.02 11.71
N VAL A 140 8.51 -3.02 13.02
CA VAL A 140 9.48 -2.09 13.64
C VAL A 140 10.89 -2.32 13.11
N MET A 141 11.31 -3.58 12.91
CA MET A 141 12.61 -3.88 12.33
C MET A 141 12.72 -3.39 10.89
N MET A 142 11.67 -3.51 10.09
CA MET A 142 11.62 -2.96 8.73
C MET A 142 11.66 -1.42 8.73
N LEU A 143 10.91 -0.77 9.60
CA LEU A 143 10.95 0.69 9.79
C LEU A 143 12.34 1.16 10.22
N ARG A 144 12.98 0.47 11.18
CA ARG A 144 14.35 0.74 11.61
C ARG A 144 15.35 0.60 10.46
N HIS A 145 15.21 -0.46 9.65
CA HIS A 145 16.06 -0.67 8.48
C HIS A 145 15.92 0.47 7.46
N ALA A 146 14.69 0.92 7.19
CA ALA A 146 14.46 2.08 6.33
C ALA A 146 15.10 3.35 6.91
N TRP A 147 14.96 3.59 8.23
CA TRP A 147 15.56 4.75 8.92
C TRP A 147 17.09 4.76 8.85
N GLN A 148 17.75 3.61 8.88
CA GLN A 148 19.21 3.48 8.75
C GLN A 148 19.73 3.87 7.35
N ASN A 149 18.86 3.89 6.32
CA ASN A 149 19.18 4.39 4.99
C ASN A 149 18.45 5.74 4.78
N LYS A 150 19.21 6.83 4.89
CA LYS A 150 18.65 8.19 4.89
C LYS A 150 17.82 8.49 3.64
N ASP A 151 18.25 8.08 2.47
CA ASP A 151 17.54 8.35 1.21
C ASP A 151 16.21 7.59 1.15
N VAL A 152 16.20 6.33 1.61
CA VAL A 152 14.97 5.54 1.72
C VAL A 152 14.05 6.13 2.78
N TYR A 153 14.57 6.49 3.95
CA TYR A 153 13.81 7.05 5.04
C TYR A 153 13.13 8.36 4.66
N ASP A 154 13.88 9.32 4.13
CA ASP A 154 13.36 10.63 3.75
C ASP A 154 12.28 10.50 2.66
N PHE A 155 12.53 9.66 1.64
CA PHE A 155 11.56 9.39 0.61
C PHE A 155 10.28 8.74 1.17
N PHE A 156 10.42 7.66 1.96
CA PHE A 156 9.30 6.88 2.49
C PHE A 156 8.48 7.67 3.52
N ARG A 157 9.15 8.32 4.48
CA ARG A 157 8.49 9.10 5.54
C ARG A 157 7.59 10.19 4.98
N HIS A 158 8.02 10.91 3.93
CA HIS A 158 7.21 11.97 3.30
C HIS A 158 5.95 11.43 2.61
N LEU A 159 5.92 10.17 2.25
CA LEU A 159 4.76 9.53 1.62
C LEU A 159 3.78 8.94 2.63
N LEU A 160 4.16 8.77 3.90
CA LEU A 160 3.25 8.31 4.94
C LEU A 160 2.17 9.36 5.26
N PRO A 161 0.94 8.95 5.62
CA PRO A 161 -0.04 9.83 6.24
C PRO A 161 0.50 10.57 7.45
N VAL A 162 0.09 11.83 7.62
CA VAL A 162 0.52 12.69 8.73
C VAL A 162 -0.68 12.98 9.64
N ALA A 163 -0.52 12.71 10.92
CA ALA A 163 -1.56 12.92 11.92
C ALA A 163 -2.06 14.38 11.91
N GLY A 164 -3.38 14.55 11.92
CA GLY A 164 -4.05 15.84 11.92
C GLY A 164 -3.91 16.65 10.63
N SER A 165 -3.20 16.14 9.60
CA SER A 165 -2.84 16.89 8.40
C SER A 165 -3.38 16.24 7.11
N ASP A 166 -2.96 15.01 6.78
CA ASP A 166 -3.28 14.42 5.50
C ASP A 166 -3.54 12.90 5.54
N GLY A 167 -3.93 12.35 4.39
CA GLY A 167 -4.15 10.93 4.18
C GLY A 167 -5.17 10.33 5.15
N THR A 168 -4.98 9.08 5.49
CA THR A 168 -5.86 8.35 6.42
C THR A 168 -5.79 8.84 7.87
N LEU A 169 -4.80 9.67 8.21
CA LEU A 169 -4.62 10.26 9.54
C LEU A 169 -5.09 11.72 9.64
N ARG A 170 -5.64 12.33 8.57
CA ARG A 170 -5.98 13.76 8.55
C ARG A 170 -6.92 14.22 9.66
N ARG A 171 -7.74 13.31 10.21
CA ARG A 171 -8.72 13.60 11.28
C ARG A 171 -8.31 13.03 12.63
N ARG A 172 -7.18 12.31 12.71
CA ARG A 172 -6.70 11.65 13.92
C ARG A 172 -5.69 12.54 14.67
N MET A 173 -5.65 12.46 15.99
CA MET A 173 -4.68 13.15 16.88
C MET A 173 -4.62 14.68 16.74
N ARG A 174 -5.70 15.33 16.27
CA ARG A 174 -5.78 16.78 16.11
C ARG A 174 -5.68 17.50 17.46
N GLY A 175 -4.95 18.61 17.49
CA GLY A 175 -4.80 19.42 18.71
C GLY A 175 -3.90 18.81 19.78
N THR A 176 -3.17 17.75 19.45
CA THR A 176 -2.21 17.08 20.34
C THR A 176 -0.78 17.25 19.85
N ARG A 177 0.21 16.86 20.67
CA ARG A 177 1.64 16.83 20.26
C ARG A 177 1.94 15.81 19.15
N ALA A 178 1.03 14.88 18.91
CA ALA A 178 1.12 13.92 17.81
C ALA A 178 0.73 14.54 16.44
N ALA A 179 -0.05 15.63 16.43
CA ALA A 179 -0.45 16.32 15.21
C ALA A 179 0.77 16.90 14.48
N GLY A 180 0.89 16.63 13.18
CA GLY A 180 2.05 17.03 12.37
C GLY A 180 3.33 16.25 12.63
N ASN A 181 3.37 15.45 13.71
CA ASN A 181 4.54 14.72 14.19
C ASN A 181 4.48 13.23 13.80
N VAL A 182 3.35 12.58 14.00
CA VAL A 182 3.18 11.16 13.64
C VAL A 182 3.05 11.01 12.14
N HIS A 183 3.96 10.24 11.53
CA HIS A 183 3.95 9.81 10.14
C HIS A 183 3.73 8.30 10.12
N ALA A 184 2.53 7.83 9.82
CA ALA A 184 2.21 6.42 9.97
C ALA A 184 1.21 5.90 8.94
N LYS A 185 1.34 4.60 8.62
CA LYS A 185 0.40 3.86 7.78
C LYS A 185 -0.63 3.16 8.67
N THR A 186 -1.89 3.29 8.29
CA THR A 186 -3.00 2.56 8.88
C THR A 186 -3.22 1.22 8.18
N GLY A 187 -3.63 0.20 8.92
CA GLY A 187 -4.15 -1.06 8.39
C GLY A 187 -5.57 -1.33 8.89
N THR A 188 -6.42 -1.84 7.99
CA THR A 188 -7.81 -2.16 8.30
C THR A 188 -8.23 -3.36 7.48
N VAL A 189 -8.43 -4.48 8.14
CA VAL A 189 -9.09 -5.67 7.60
C VAL A 189 -10.11 -6.16 8.62
N THR A 190 -10.94 -7.14 8.23
CA THR A 190 -11.89 -7.75 9.16
C THR A 190 -11.16 -8.29 10.39
N GLY A 191 -11.59 -7.91 11.57
CA GLY A 191 -11.00 -8.33 12.83
C GLY A 191 -9.70 -7.64 13.24
N VAL A 192 -9.08 -6.77 12.38
CA VAL A 192 -7.79 -6.15 12.68
C VAL A 192 -7.79 -4.65 12.39
N ARG A 193 -7.17 -3.89 13.29
CA ARG A 193 -6.80 -2.47 13.09
C ARG A 193 -5.35 -2.28 13.46
N SER A 194 -4.57 -1.67 12.57
CA SER A 194 -3.15 -1.42 12.82
C SER A 194 -2.73 0.01 12.53
N LEU A 195 -1.62 0.39 13.13
CA LEU A 195 -0.95 1.66 12.90
C LEU A 195 0.56 1.46 13.10
N CYS A 196 1.37 1.72 12.08
CA CYS A 196 2.83 1.65 12.21
C CYS A 196 3.52 2.83 11.50
N GLY A 197 4.63 3.28 12.04
CA GLY A 197 5.34 4.44 11.49
C GLY A 197 6.36 5.06 12.42
N TYR A 198 6.49 6.38 12.33
CA TYR A 198 7.48 7.17 13.04
C TYR A 198 6.86 8.37 13.75
N LEU A 199 7.47 8.75 14.87
CA LEU A 199 7.23 10.01 15.55
C LEU A 199 8.51 10.50 16.24
N THR A 200 8.50 11.75 16.70
CA THR A 200 9.58 12.32 17.51
C THR A 200 9.02 12.64 18.89
N ALA A 201 9.64 12.12 19.93
CA ALA A 201 9.30 12.42 21.31
C ALA A 201 9.71 13.85 21.69
N SER A 202 9.18 14.38 22.79
CA SER A 202 9.46 15.77 23.24
C SER A 202 10.93 16.01 23.62
N ASN A 203 11.67 14.95 23.94
CA ASN A 203 13.13 14.99 24.17
C ASN A 203 13.96 14.92 22.88
N GLY A 204 13.33 14.89 21.68
CA GLY A 204 14.00 14.82 20.39
C GLY A 204 14.31 13.40 19.89
N HIS A 205 14.02 12.36 20.66
CA HIS A 205 14.25 10.99 20.22
C HIS A 205 13.29 10.59 19.10
N HIS A 206 13.81 9.96 18.05
CA HIS A 206 13.03 9.36 16.99
C HIS A 206 12.55 7.98 17.39
N ILE A 207 11.26 7.74 17.26
CA ILE A 207 10.61 6.48 17.63
C ILE A 207 10.00 5.85 16.38
N ALA A 208 10.37 4.61 16.09
CA ALA A 208 9.63 3.73 15.19
C ALA A 208 8.67 2.87 16.02
N PHE A 209 7.43 2.76 15.61
CA PHE A 209 6.41 2.02 16.34
C PHE A 209 5.50 1.18 15.44
N SER A 210 4.94 0.12 15.99
CA SER A 210 3.87 -0.68 15.38
C SER A 210 2.88 -1.11 16.44
N ILE A 211 1.59 -0.96 16.15
CA ILE A 211 0.47 -1.33 16.99
C ILE A 211 -0.50 -2.15 16.14
N ILE A 212 -0.75 -3.39 16.52
CA ILE A 212 -1.71 -4.29 15.87
C ILE A 212 -2.76 -4.71 16.88
N ASN A 213 -4.01 -4.33 16.65
CA ASN A 213 -5.16 -4.75 17.44
C ASN A 213 -5.92 -5.84 16.69
N GLN A 214 -6.07 -7.00 17.31
CA GLN A 214 -6.83 -8.14 16.80
C GLN A 214 -8.12 -8.34 17.57
N GLY A 215 -9.07 -9.10 17.02
CA GLY A 215 -10.37 -9.34 17.62
C GLY A 215 -11.29 -8.11 17.60
N VAL A 216 -11.08 -7.20 16.67
CA VAL A 216 -11.81 -5.94 16.55
C VAL A 216 -13.00 -6.11 15.63
N ASN A 217 -14.22 -6.16 16.20
CA ASN A 217 -15.45 -6.25 15.41
C ASN A 217 -15.95 -4.86 14.99
N GLY A 218 -16.45 -4.75 13.75
CA GLY A 218 -16.88 -3.45 13.19
C GLY A 218 -18.12 -2.87 13.86
N ASP A 219 -19.01 -3.75 14.31
CA ASP A 219 -20.39 -3.38 14.67
C ASP A 219 -20.59 -3.08 16.17
N ASP A 220 -19.61 -3.42 17.04
CA ASP A 220 -19.68 -3.26 18.50
C ASP A 220 -18.92 -2.05 19.05
N GLY A 221 -18.43 -1.18 18.19
CA GLY A 221 -17.64 0.00 18.58
C GLY A 221 -16.16 -0.30 18.90
N THR A 222 -15.72 -1.56 18.96
CA THR A 222 -14.32 -1.93 19.25
C THR A 222 -13.35 -1.37 18.22
N ALA A 223 -13.78 -1.19 16.97
CA ALA A 223 -12.98 -0.57 15.92
C ALA A 223 -12.63 0.90 16.24
N ALA A 224 -13.56 1.66 16.84
CA ALA A 224 -13.31 3.02 17.28
C ALA A 224 -12.41 3.03 18.52
N GLN A 225 -12.64 2.14 19.47
CA GLN A 225 -11.81 1.99 20.67
C GLN A 225 -10.36 1.66 20.32
N ALA A 226 -10.14 0.72 19.39
CA ALA A 226 -8.80 0.37 18.92
C ALA A 226 -8.08 1.58 18.29
N ARG A 227 -8.76 2.36 17.45
CA ARG A 227 -8.19 3.61 16.89
C ARG A 227 -7.88 4.65 17.96
N ASN A 228 -8.79 4.85 18.92
CA ASN A 228 -8.57 5.79 20.02
C ASN A 228 -7.39 5.36 20.90
N MET A 229 -7.23 4.07 21.17
CA MET A 229 -6.08 3.52 21.89
C MET A 229 -4.76 3.79 21.14
N GLN A 230 -4.74 3.53 19.82
CA GLN A 230 -3.57 3.84 18.99
C GLN A 230 -3.21 5.32 19.04
N ASP A 231 -4.20 6.21 18.93
CA ASP A 231 -4.01 7.66 19.02
C ASP A 231 -3.42 8.05 20.37
N ARG A 232 -4.00 7.54 21.45
CA ARG A 232 -3.53 7.82 22.81
C ARG A 232 -2.10 7.35 23.06
N ILE A 233 -1.72 6.18 22.56
CA ILE A 233 -0.32 5.70 22.64
C ILE A 233 0.61 6.66 21.90
N CYS A 234 0.26 7.07 20.66
CA CYS A 234 1.08 8.01 19.89
C CYS A 234 1.21 9.38 20.60
N GLU A 235 0.12 9.88 21.22
CA GLU A 235 0.13 11.13 22.00
C GLU A 235 1.05 11.04 23.22
N LEU A 236 0.99 9.93 23.95
CA LEU A 236 1.86 9.68 25.10
C LEU A 236 3.33 9.62 24.68
N LEU A 237 3.64 8.88 23.62
CA LEU A 237 5.00 8.78 23.08
C LEU A 237 5.52 10.13 22.58
N ALA A 238 4.69 10.92 21.91
CA ALA A 238 5.06 12.25 21.42
C ALA A 238 5.27 13.26 22.57
N SER A 239 4.61 13.02 23.72
CA SER A 239 4.70 13.90 24.90
C SER A 239 5.77 13.44 25.90
N ASN A 240 6.38 12.28 25.71
CA ASN A 240 7.34 11.72 26.65
C ASN A 240 8.61 12.58 26.71
N PRO A 241 8.98 13.08 27.90
CA PRO A 241 10.20 13.85 28.09
C PRO A 241 11.42 12.99 28.44
N GLN A 242 11.26 11.67 28.62
CA GLN A 242 12.31 10.73 29.03
C GLN A 242 12.96 10.03 27.82
#